data_54d04ab417a8739781044901f87094e9
#
_entry.id   54d04ab417a8739781044901f87094e9
#
_cell.length_a   1.000
_cell.length_b   1.000
_cell.length_c   1.000
_cell.angle_alpha   90.00
_cell.angle_beta   90.00
_cell.angle_gamma   90.00
#
_symmetry.space_group_name_H-M   'P 1'
#
loop_
_entity.id
_entity.type
_entity.pdbx_description
1 polymer ?
#
loop_
_entity_poly.entity_id
_entity_poly.type
_entity_poly.pdbx_seq_one_letter_code
_entity_poly.pdbx_strand_id
1 'polypeptide(L)'
;MTEPVRFARREDIPGLKALWRRCFPGEPEEAERFFETFFAGDTFILWEEAGEPVSMAALLPCRLRLGEERLPMRYVYALCTHPDFRRGGRAAALLRFAEEAMAARGVAALCLLPDSEKLLRYYEALGWRRAFHVPAGGSGAPGGGDTLEYPEEYAAYDDWLQALDPGEPAELPGLMKDLVPGLPAELHAAMPRPMN
;
A
#
# COMPACT_ATOMS: atom_id res chain seq x y z
N MET A 1 19.11 19.08 10.48
CA MET A 1 17.69 18.77 10.83
C MET A 1 17.40 17.43 10.18
N THR A 2 17.11 16.40 10.97
CA THR A 2 16.74 15.07 10.44
C THR A 2 15.41 15.23 9.71
N GLU A 3 15.31 14.72 8.48
CA GLU A 3 14.02 14.70 7.79
C GLU A 3 13.03 13.87 8.62
N PRO A 4 11.80 14.34 8.80
CA PRO A 4 10.82 13.69 9.67
C PRO A 4 10.31 12.36 9.08
N VAL A 5 10.62 12.06 7.81
CA VAL A 5 10.25 10.81 7.12
C VAL A 5 11.43 9.88 7.04
N ARG A 6 11.22 8.63 7.40
CA ARG A 6 12.23 7.56 7.33
C ARG A 6 11.61 6.18 7.22
N PHE A 7 12.45 5.19 6.89
CA PHE A 7 12.06 3.79 7.08
C PHE A 7 11.89 3.46 8.56
N ALA A 8 10.90 2.63 8.84
CA ALA A 8 10.64 2.15 10.18
C ALA A 8 11.68 1.11 10.62
N ARG A 9 11.97 1.09 11.92
CA ARG A 9 12.84 0.14 12.59
C ARG A 9 12.00 -0.75 13.51
N ARG A 10 12.55 -1.87 13.97
CA ARG A 10 11.86 -2.77 14.89
C ARG A 10 11.38 -2.08 16.18
N GLU A 11 12.11 -1.11 16.64
CA GLU A 11 11.78 -0.29 17.82
C GLU A 11 10.53 0.57 17.63
N ASP A 12 10.15 0.88 16.37
CA ASP A 12 8.95 1.66 16.04
C ASP A 12 7.66 0.82 16.06
N ILE A 13 7.75 -0.51 16.01
CA ILE A 13 6.59 -1.40 15.87
C ILE A 13 5.49 -1.11 16.91
N PRO A 14 5.79 -0.92 18.21
CA PRO A 14 4.73 -0.62 19.19
C PRO A 14 3.97 0.67 18.86
N GLY A 15 4.68 1.73 18.46
CA GLY A 15 4.08 3.01 18.05
C GLY A 15 3.27 2.89 16.76
N LEU A 16 3.78 2.15 15.77
CA LEU A 16 3.06 1.88 14.51
C LEU A 16 1.77 1.09 14.74
N LYS A 17 1.79 0.06 15.61
CA LYS A 17 0.59 -0.68 16.00
C LYS A 17 -0.42 0.22 16.73
N ALA A 18 0.03 1.11 17.60
CA ALA A 18 -0.83 2.08 18.27
C ALA A 18 -1.47 3.06 17.26
N LEU A 19 -0.69 3.54 16.28
CA LEU A 19 -1.18 4.39 15.20
C LEU A 19 -2.19 3.64 14.31
N TRP A 20 -1.94 2.38 13.97
CA TRP A 20 -2.87 1.52 13.24
C TRP A 20 -4.24 1.47 13.92
N ARG A 21 -4.27 1.05 15.20
CA ARG A 21 -5.51 0.96 15.98
C ARG A 21 -6.26 2.29 16.11
N ARG A 22 -5.55 3.40 16.01
CA ARG A 22 -6.13 4.74 16.03
C ARG A 22 -6.76 5.15 14.71
N CYS A 23 -6.24 4.65 13.60
CA CYS A 23 -6.62 5.06 12.25
C CYS A 23 -7.59 4.08 11.59
N PHE A 24 -7.48 2.80 11.88
CA PHE A 24 -8.29 1.74 11.28
C PHE A 24 -9.17 1.10 12.35
N PRO A 25 -10.50 1.15 12.18
CA PRO A 25 -11.41 0.36 13.00
C PRO A 25 -11.27 -1.12 12.61
N GLY A 26 -11.12 -2.00 13.59
CA GLY A 26 -10.96 -3.44 13.35
C GLY A 26 -10.56 -4.16 14.62
N GLU A 27 -10.35 -5.48 14.52
CA GLU A 27 -9.95 -6.30 15.64
C GLU A 27 -8.47 -6.03 16.01
N PRO A 28 -8.13 -6.04 17.32
CA PRO A 28 -6.74 -5.81 17.77
C PRO A 28 -5.72 -6.75 17.12
N GLU A 29 -6.12 -7.97 16.81
CA GLU A 29 -5.30 -9.01 16.20
C GLU A 29 -4.88 -8.69 14.76
N GLU A 30 -5.63 -7.84 14.04
CA GLU A 30 -5.31 -7.45 12.67
C GLU A 30 -3.96 -6.74 12.60
N ALA A 31 -3.74 -5.75 13.46
CA ALA A 31 -2.47 -5.04 13.54
C ALA A 31 -1.32 -6.00 13.91
N GLU A 32 -1.54 -6.89 14.90
CA GLU A 32 -0.52 -7.86 15.30
C GLU A 32 -0.11 -8.73 14.11
N ARG A 33 -1.08 -9.38 13.47
CA ARG A 33 -0.85 -10.28 12.36
C ARG A 33 -0.25 -9.56 11.14
N PHE A 34 -0.68 -8.34 10.85
CA PHE A 34 -0.14 -7.54 9.76
C PHE A 34 1.35 -7.25 9.95
N PHE A 35 1.74 -6.74 11.12
CA PHE A 35 3.13 -6.44 11.40
C PHE A 35 4.00 -7.70 11.52
N GLU A 36 3.48 -8.80 12.04
CA GLU A 36 4.18 -10.10 12.06
C GLU A 36 4.45 -10.64 10.66
N THR A 37 3.48 -10.49 9.76
CA THR A 37 3.57 -11.01 8.38
C THR A 37 4.48 -10.14 7.51
N PHE A 38 4.34 -8.81 7.59
CA PHE A 38 4.90 -7.91 6.57
C PHE A 38 6.05 -7.03 7.04
N PHE A 39 6.37 -6.99 8.34
CA PHE A 39 7.43 -6.11 8.80
C PHE A 39 8.81 -6.63 8.41
N ALA A 40 9.44 -5.97 7.45
CA ALA A 40 10.81 -6.20 7.01
C ALA A 40 11.51 -4.86 6.75
N GLY A 41 12.81 -4.87 6.54
CA GLY A 41 13.69 -3.70 6.58
C GLY A 41 13.28 -2.45 5.81
N ASP A 42 12.61 -2.60 4.65
CA ASP A 42 12.20 -1.47 3.79
C ASP A 42 10.70 -1.47 3.47
N THR A 43 9.91 -2.24 4.23
CA THR A 43 8.47 -2.38 3.98
C THR A 43 7.62 -1.32 4.67
N PHE A 44 8.13 -0.60 5.67
CA PHE A 44 7.38 0.44 6.36
C PHE A 44 8.12 1.76 6.39
N ILE A 45 7.38 2.83 6.15
CA ILE A 45 7.84 4.20 6.30
C ILE A 45 6.97 4.93 7.31
N LEU A 46 7.53 5.91 7.99
CA LEU A 46 6.82 6.71 8.98
C LEU A 46 7.24 8.19 8.93
N TRP A 47 6.34 9.03 9.41
CA TRP A 47 6.64 10.40 9.83
C TRP A 47 6.66 10.44 11.34
N GLU A 48 7.79 10.90 11.90
CA GLU A 48 8.01 11.02 13.33
C GLU A 48 7.84 12.47 13.79
N GLU A 49 7.10 12.68 14.91
CA GLU A 49 7.08 13.93 15.65
C GLU A 49 7.25 13.64 17.14
N ALA A 50 8.15 14.37 17.77
CA ALA A 50 8.47 14.22 19.20
C ALA A 50 8.82 12.77 19.62
N GLY A 51 9.43 11.98 18.73
CA GLY A 51 9.80 10.60 18.99
C GLY A 51 8.70 9.57 18.73
N GLU A 52 7.53 10.00 18.25
CA GLU A 52 6.39 9.11 18.01
C GLU A 52 5.97 9.10 16.54
N PRO A 53 5.59 7.93 15.97
CA PRO A 53 5.06 7.86 14.62
C PRO A 53 3.65 8.46 14.58
N VAL A 54 3.49 9.53 13.79
CA VAL A 54 2.19 10.21 13.60
C VAL A 54 1.58 9.99 12.21
N SER A 55 2.36 9.44 11.29
CA SER A 55 1.86 8.98 9.99
C SER A 55 2.71 7.80 9.53
N MET A 56 2.11 6.85 8.80
CA MET A 56 2.80 5.67 8.29
C MET A 56 2.23 5.20 6.96
N ALA A 57 3.01 4.39 6.25
CA ALA A 57 2.55 3.55 5.14
C ALA A 57 3.37 2.25 5.10
N ALA A 58 2.74 1.17 4.64
CA ALA A 58 3.44 -0.04 4.24
C ALA A 58 3.72 -0.01 2.74
N LEU A 59 4.92 -0.44 2.33
CA LEU A 59 5.39 -0.57 0.94
C LEU A 59 5.60 -2.05 0.64
N LEU A 60 4.51 -2.77 0.45
CA LEU A 60 4.53 -4.21 0.32
C LEU A 60 5.07 -4.65 -1.04
N PRO A 61 5.99 -5.64 -1.10
CA PRO A 61 6.54 -6.12 -2.36
C PRO A 61 5.46 -6.72 -3.27
N CYS A 62 5.44 -6.33 -4.53
CA CYS A 62 4.67 -6.97 -5.58
C CYS A 62 5.45 -6.89 -6.89
N ARG A 63 4.95 -7.48 -7.96
CA ARG A 63 5.58 -7.50 -9.27
C ARG A 63 4.57 -7.19 -10.36
N LEU A 64 5.03 -6.51 -11.39
CA LEU A 64 4.31 -6.35 -12.63
C LEU A 64 4.88 -7.34 -13.65
N ARG A 65 4.03 -8.25 -14.14
CA ARG A 65 4.39 -9.15 -15.23
C ARG A 65 4.02 -8.51 -16.56
N LEU A 66 5.02 -8.31 -17.41
CA LEU A 66 4.91 -7.83 -18.78
C LEU A 66 5.43 -8.91 -19.72
N GLY A 67 4.55 -9.76 -20.24
CA GLY A 67 4.96 -10.95 -20.97
C GLY A 67 5.84 -11.85 -20.10
N GLU A 68 7.10 -12.04 -20.50
CA GLU A 68 8.12 -12.82 -19.76
C GLU A 68 8.87 -12.01 -18.69
N GLU A 69 8.81 -10.69 -18.74
CA GLU A 69 9.48 -9.82 -17.78
C GLU A 69 8.67 -9.68 -16.49
N ARG A 70 9.39 -9.51 -15.38
CA ARG A 70 8.84 -9.23 -14.05
C ARG A 70 9.52 -8.01 -13.45
N LEU A 71 8.82 -6.90 -13.42
CA LEU A 71 9.31 -5.66 -12.86
C LEU A 71 8.95 -5.55 -11.37
N PRO A 72 9.91 -5.16 -10.52
CA PRO A 72 9.63 -4.95 -9.11
C PRO A 72 8.70 -3.75 -8.92
N MET A 73 7.66 -3.93 -8.10
CA MET A 73 6.72 -2.89 -7.69
C MET A 73 6.51 -2.91 -6.18
N ARG A 74 5.88 -1.89 -5.65
CA ARG A 74 5.41 -1.84 -4.26
C ARG A 74 3.93 -1.46 -4.21
N TYR A 75 3.20 -2.19 -3.39
CA TYR A 75 1.84 -1.85 -3.04
C TYR A 75 1.83 -0.98 -1.78
N VAL A 76 1.35 0.25 -1.92
CA VAL A 76 1.19 1.18 -0.79
C VAL A 76 -0.08 0.82 -0.05
N TYR A 77 0.08 0.33 1.16
CA TYR A 77 -1.00 -0.15 2.01
C TYR A 77 -0.97 0.55 3.37
N ALA A 78 -2.11 0.59 4.06
CA ALA A 78 -2.22 1.18 5.40
C ALA A 78 -1.63 2.60 5.51
N LEU A 79 -1.72 3.40 4.43
CA LEU A 79 -1.34 4.82 4.50
C LEU A 79 -2.30 5.56 5.42
N CYS A 80 -1.81 5.99 6.55
CA CYS A 80 -2.62 6.70 7.53
C CYS A 80 -1.87 7.84 8.24
N THR A 81 -2.65 8.77 8.81
CA THR A 81 -2.15 9.85 9.65
C THR A 81 -3.05 9.97 10.87
N HIS A 82 -2.43 10.05 12.05
CA HIS A 82 -3.14 10.27 13.31
C HIS A 82 -4.12 11.44 13.18
N PRO A 83 -5.37 11.32 13.67
CA PRO A 83 -6.41 12.33 13.46
C PRO A 83 -5.98 13.76 13.78
N ASP A 84 -5.26 13.97 14.88
CA ASP A 84 -4.83 15.30 15.33
C ASP A 84 -3.73 15.92 14.45
N PHE A 85 -3.08 15.10 13.61
CA PHE A 85 -1.99 15.51 12.71
C PHE A 85 -2.40 15.56 11.24
N ARG A 86 -3.68 15.35 10.93
CA ARG A 86 -4.21 15.41 9.55
C ARG A 86 -4.14 16.83 8.97
N ARG A 87 -4.25 16.92 7.65
CA ARG A 87 -4.23 18.19 6.87
C ARG A 87 -2.90 18.94 6.88
N GLY A 88 -1.82 18.35 7.42
CA GLY A 88 -0.47 18.92 7.42
C GLY A 88 0.44 18.41 6.29
N GLY A 89 -0.09 17.76 5.25
CA GLY A 89 0.69 17.27 4.11
C GLY A 89 1.54 16.02 4.37
N ARG A 90 1.43 15.39 5.55
CA ARG A 90 2.29 14.25 5.95
C ARG A 90 2.13 13.03 5.04
N ALA A 91 0.90 12.67 4.68
CA ALA A 91 0.65 11.57 3.74
C ALA A 91 1.30 11.82 2.37
N ALA A 92 1.18 13.04 1.83
CA ALA A 92 1.85 13.41 0.58
C ALA A 92 3.38 13.37 0.70
N ALA A 93 3.92 13.76 1.85
CA ALA A 93 5.37 13.66 2.10
C ALA A 93 5.85 12.21 2.20
N LEU A 94 5.08 11.33 2.87
CA LEU A 94 5.38 9.88 2.87
C LEU A 94 5.38 9.30 1.45
N LEU A 95 4.39 9.66 0.62
CA LEU A 95 4.33 9.19 -0.76
C LEU A 95 5.53 9.68 -1.58
N ARG A 96 5.92 10.95 -1.48
CA ARG A 96 7.13 11.46 -2.17
C ARG A 96 8.40 10.73 -1.72
N PHE A 97 8.56 10.52 -0.42
CA PHE A 97 9.68 9.73 0.10
C PHE A 97 9.66 8.30 -0.45
N ALA A 98 8.48 7.66 -0.50
CA ALA A 98 8.35 6.33 -1.09
C ALA A 98 8.73 6.32 -2.57
N GLU A 99 8.26 7.30 -3.37
CA GLU A 99 8.59 7.45 -4.78
C GLU A 99 10.12 7.55 -4.98
N GLU A 100 10.79 8.46 -4.27
CA GLU A 100 12.24 8.66 -4.35
C GLU A 100 13.03 7.43 -3.87
N ALA A 101 12.67 6.91 -2.70
CA ALA A 101 13.38 5.79 -2.11
C ALA A 101 13.22 4.48 -2.90
N MET A 102 12.05 4.24 -3.50
CA MET A 102 11.79 3.05 -4.29
C MET A 102 12.36 3.17 -5.71
N ALA A 103 12.31 4.35 -6.34
CA ALA A 103 13.01 4.59 -7.60
C ALA A 103 14.51 4.33 -7.48
N ALA A 104 15.15 4.82 -6.40
CA ALA A 104 16.56 4.57 -6.13
C ALA A 104 16.91 3.07 -5.92
N ARG A 105 15.92 2.23 -5.63
CA ARG A 105 16.04 0.76 -5.49
C ARG A 105 15.65 -0.01 -6.75
N GLY A 106 15.37 0.68 -7.86
CA GLY A 106 15.01 0.06 -9.13
C GLY A 106 13.57 -0.48 -9.16
N VAL A 107 12.69 0.00 -8.27
CA VAL A 107 11.26 -0.29 -8.31
C VAL A 107 10.64 0.46 -9.49
N ALA A 108 9.85 -0.24 -10.31
CA ALA A 108 9.29 0.32 -11.54
C ALA A 108 8.07 1.22 -11.28
N ALA A 109 7.25 0.89 -10.29
CA ALA A 109 6.09 1.69 -9.91
C ALA A 109 5.63 1.39 -8.47
N LEU A 110 4.81 2.32 -7.96
CA LEU A 110 3.98 2.11 -6.79
C LEU A 110 2.53 1.89 -7.24
N CYS A 111 1.76 1.09 -6.51
CA CYS A 111 0.33 0.94 -6.73
C CYS A 111 -0.43 1.02 -5.40
N LEU A 112 -1.71 1.35 -5.45
CA LEU A 112 -2.61 1.39 -4.31
C LEU A 112 -4.08 1.23 -4.73
N LEU A 113 -4.93 0.90 -3.76
CA LEU A 113 -6.38 0.94 -3.88
C LEU A 113 -6.93 2.06 -2.99
N PRO A 114 -7.62 3.05 -3.54
CA PRO A 114 -8.31 4.05 -2.73
C PRO A 114 -9.59 3.45 -2.12
N ASP A 115 -9.89 3.81 -0.87
CA ASP A 115 -11.11 3.35 -0.19
C ASP A 115 -12.35 4.21 -0.52
N SER A 116 -12.15 5.38 -1.12
CA SER A 116 -13.21 6.33 -1.40
C SER A 116 -12.92 7.22 -2.61
N GLU A 117 -13.98 7.72 -3.25
CA GLU A 117 -13.89 8.72 -4.33
C GLU A 117 -13.08 9.97 -3.92
N LYS A 118 -13.13 10.35 -2.65
CA LYS A 118 -12.35 11.46 -2.13
C LYS A 118 -10.85 11.16 -2.14
N LEU A 119 -10.45 9.95 -1.75
CA LEU A 119 -9.06 9.52 -1.80
C LEU A 119 -8.60 9.26 -3.22
N LEU A 120 -9.45 8.72 -4.08
CA LEU A 120 -9.17 8.61 -5.52
C LEU A 120 -8.72 9.96 -6.09
N ARG A 121 -9.54 11.01 -5.91
CA ARG A 121 -9.21 12.37 -6.40
C ARG A 121 -7.96 12.95 -5.73
N TYR A 122 -7.74 12.65 -4.47
CA TYR A 122 -6.54 13.09 -3.74
C TYR A 122 -5.26 12.50 -4.37
N TYR A 123 -5.25 11.21 -4.66
CA TYR A 123 -4.10 10.57 -5.29
C TYR A 123 -3.92 11.01 -6.75
N GLU A 124 -5.01 11.16 -7.51
CA GLU A 124 -4.95 11.71 -8.87
C GLU A 124 -4.31 13.12 -8.88
N ALA A 125 -4.64 13.97 -7.90
CA ALA A 125 -4.01 15.28 -7.75
C ALA A 125 -2.50 15.22 -7.41
N LEU A 126 -2.03 14.10 -6.85
CA LEU A 126 -0.61 13.81 -6.63
C LEU A 126 0.07 13.15 -7.84
N GLY A 127 -0.65 13.02 -8.97
CA GLY A 127 -0.12 12.47 -10.22
C GLY A 127 -0.16 10.94 -10.30
N TRP A 128 -1.00 10.30 -9.49
CA TRP A 128 -1.31 8.89 -9.64
C TRP A 128 -2.35 8.70 -10.75
N ARG A 129 -2.23 7.63 -11.54
CA ARG A 129 -3.15 7.32 -12.62
C ARG A 129 -3.96 6.06 -12.34
N ARG A 130 -5.15 5.98 -12.86
CA ARG A 130 -5.95 4.74 -12.88
C ARG A 130 -5.24 3.70 -13.72
N ALA A 131 -5.07 2.50 -13.20
CA ALA A 131 -4.27 1.48 -13.85
C ALA A 131 -4.91 0.09 -13.87
N PHE A 132 -5.76 -0.25 -12.90
CA PHE A 132 -6.34 -1.57 -12.79
C PHE A 132 -7.66 -1.58 -12.03
N HIS A 133 -8.41 -2.67 -12.16
CA HIS A 133 -9.59 -2.95 -11.35
C HIS A 133 -9.40 -4.29 -10.62
N VAL A 134 -9.86 -4.35 -9.40
CA VAL A 134 -9.89 -5.60 -8.63
C VAL A 134 -11.23 -6.29 -8.88
N PRO A 135 -11.26 -7.49 -9.46
CA PRO A 135 -12.50 -8.21 -9.68
C PRO A 135 -13.21 -8.55 -8.37
N ALA A 136 -14.52 -8.42 -8.33
CA ALA A 136 -15.32 -8.91 -7.22
C ALA A 136 -15.21 -10.44 -7.13
N GLY A 137 -14.57 -10.96 -6.08
CA GLY A 137 -14.67 -12.37 -5.67
C GLY A 137 -14.04 -13.39 -6.61
N GLY A 138 -12.84 -13.18 -7.09
CA GLY A 138 -12.20 -14.15 -7.96
C GLY A 138 -10.71 -14.34 -7.73
N SER A 139 -10.30 -15.52 -7.28
CA SER A 139 -9.00 -16.11 -7.60
C SER A 139 -8.99 -16.49 -9.09
N GLY A 140 -9.20 -15.52 -9.97
CA GLY A 140 -9.07 -15.74 -11.41
C GLY A 140 -7.58 -15.92 -11.75
N ALA A 141 -7.19 -17.08 -12.25
CA ALA A 141 -5.88 -17.23 -12.87
C ALA A 141 -5.73 -16.10 -13.93
N PRO A 142 -4.63 -15.35 -13.92
CA PRO A 142 -4.45 -14.26 -14.87
C PRO A 142 -4.45 -14.82 -16.29
N GLY A 143 -5.42 -14.40 -17.09
CA GLY A 143 -5.36 -14.57 -18.52
C GLY A 143 -4.08 -13.92 -19.06
N GLY A 144 -3.56 -14.38 -20.19
CA GLY A 144 -2.21 -14.09 -20.71
C GLY A 144 -1.89 -12.64 -21.08
N GLY A 145 -2.26 -11.65 -20.24
CA GLY A 145 -1.93 -10.24 -20.37
C GLY A 145 -0.96 -9.75 -19.29
N ASP A 146 -0.69 -8.44 -19.29
CA ASP A 146 0.12 -7.78 -18.27
C ASP A 146 -0.62 -7.81 -16.92
N THR A 147 0.01 -8.30 -15.87
CA THR A 147 -0.64 -8.55 -14.57
C THR A 147 0.19 -8.09 -13.41
N LEU A 148 -0.49 -7.72 -12.31
CA LEU A 148 0.14 -7.58 -10.99
C LEU A 148 0.19 -8.95 -10.31
N GLU A 149 1.41 -9.31 -9.84
CA GLU A 149 1.68 -10.54 -9.10
C GLU A 149 2.02 -10.18 -7.65
N TYR A 150 1.43 -10.89 -6.71
CA TYR A 150 1.64 -10.73 -5.28
C TYR A 150 2.25 -11.99 -4.67
N PRO A 151 3.08 -11.87 -3.61
CA PRO A 151 3.55 -13.02 -2.83
C PRO A 151 2.38 -13.83 -2.24
N GLU A 152 2.59 -15.14 -2.08
CA GLU A 152 1.57 -16.05 -1.50
C GLU A 152 1.14 -15.63 -0.08
N GLU A 153 2.04 -15.01 0.68
CA GLU A 153 1.76 -14.50 2.02
C GLU A 153 0.63 -13.45 2.02
N TYR A 154 0.44 -12.72 0.92
CA TYR A 154 -0.65 -11.76 0.79
C TYR A 154 -2.00 -12.47 0.67
N ALA A 155 -2.07 -13.56 -0.10
CA ALA A 155 -3.29 -14.34 -0.22
C ALA A 155 -3.70 -14.92 1.13
N ALA A 156 -2.75 -15.50 1.88
CA ALA A 156 -3.02 -16.05 3.21
C ALA A 156 -3.49 -14.99 4.22
N TYR A 157 -2.96 -13.77 4.13
CA TYR A 157 -3.41 -12.65 4.97
C TYR A 157 -4.81 -12.17 4.57
N ASP A 158 -5.07 -12.05 3.28
CA ASP A 158 -6.35 -11.63 2.74
C ASP A 158 -7.47 -12.65 3.06
N ASP A 159 -7.19 -13.94 2.90
CA ASP A 159 -8.12 -15.02 3.28
C ASP A 159 -8.51 -14.93 4.77
N TRP A 160 -7.53 -14.62 5.63
CA TRP A 160 -7.79 -14.43 7.05
C TRP A 160 -8.65 -13.20 7.34
N LEU A 161 -8.40 -12.06 6.68
CA LEU A 161 -9.23 -10.85 6.80
C LEU A 161 -10.65 -11.08 6.31
N GLN A 162 -10.83 -11.74 5.17
CA GLN A 162 -12.16 -12.05 4.63
C GLN A 162 -12.97 -13.00 5.54
N ALA A 163 -12.29 -13.85 6.31
CA ALA A 163 -12.94 -14.69 7.31
C ALA A 163 -13.48 -13.89 8.51
N LEU A 164 -12.86 -12.74 8.82
CA LEU A 164 -13.31 -11.82 9.88
C LEU A 164 -14.44 -10.91 9.40
N ASP A 165 -14.28 -10.30 8.23
CA ASP A 165 -15.28 -9.42 7.61
C ASP A 165 -15.23 -9.59 6.07
N PRO A 166 -16.15 -10.33 5.48
CA PRO A 166 -16.16 -10.60 4.04
C PRO A 166 -16.44 -9.38 3.14
N GLY A 167 -16.74 -8.19 3.67
CA GLY A 167 -16.87 -6.89 2.99
C GLY A 167 -17.41 -6.87 1.56
N GLU A 168 -17.84 -5.73 1.05
CA GLU A 168 -18.24 -5.57 -0.37
C GLU A 168 -17.01 -5.32 -1.26
N PRO A 169 -17.01 -5.78 -2.54
CA PRO A 169 -15.92 -5.52 -3.47
C PRO A 169 -15.70 -4.01 -3.70
N ALA A 170 -14.46 -3.59 -3.74
CA ALA A 170 -14.12 -2.23 -4.08
C ALA A 170 -14.51 -1.94 -5.54
N GLU A 171 -15.42 -0.99 -5.77
CA GLU A 171 -15.83 -0.55 -7.12
C GLU A 171 -14.83 0.46 -7.73
N LEU A 172 -13.93 1.00 -6.92
CA LEU A 172 -12.99 2.02 -7.35
C LEU A 172 -11.77 1.42 -8.07
N PRO A 173 -11.24 2.13 -9.09
CA PRO A 173 -10.05 1.69 -9.79
C PRO A 173 -8.83 1.75 -8.88
N GLY A 174 -7.94 0.78 -9.03
CA GLY A 174 -6.60 0.84 -8.47
C GLY A 174 -5.74 1.88 -9.19
N LEU A 175 -4.88 2.54 -8.44
CA LEU A 175 -4.01 3.61 -8.91
C LEU A 175 -2.55 3.16 -8.98
N MET A 176 -1.81 3.74 -9.91
CA MET A 176 -0.38 3.52 -10.09
C MET A 176 0.38 4.82 -10.22
N LYS A 177 1.57 4.87 -9.64
CA LYS A 177 2.57 5.91 -9.81
C LYS A 177 3.78 5.31 -10.50
N ASP A 178 3.99 5.66 -11.76
CA ASP A 178 5.10 5.19 -12.55
C ASP A 178 6.41 5.84 -12.06
N LEU A 179 7.43 5.04 -11.79
CA LEU A 179 8.77 5.49 -11.43
C LEU A 179 9.75 5.32 -12.58
N VAL A 180 9.36 4.55 -13.61
CA VAL A 180 10.09 4.39 -14.87
C VAL A 180 9.13 4.63 -16.04
N PRO A 181 9.63 5.07 -17.21
CA PRO A 181 8.80 5.28 -18.39
C PRO A 181 8.37 3.95 -19.03
N GLY A 182 7.27 3.97 -19.79
CA GLY A 182 6.89 2.86 -20.68
C GLY A 182 6.06 1.76 -20.02
N LEU A 183 5.51 1.96 -18.82
CA LEU A 183 4.60 1.00 -18.21
C LEU A 183 3.21 1.01 -18.89
N PRO A 184 2.50 -0.13 -18.93
CA PRO A 184 1.19 -0.23 -19.53
C PRO A 184 0.17 0.74 -18.93
N ALA A 185 -0.74 1.26 -19.75
CA ALA A 185 -1.82 2.12 -19.25
C ALA A 185 -2.81 1.37 -18.36
N GLU A 186 -3.08 0.12 -18.69
CA GLU A 186 -4.01 -0.74 -17.98
C GLU A 186 -3.36 -2.07 -17.60
N LEU A 187 -3.73 -2.59 -16.43
CA LEU A 187 -3.26 -3.85 -15.88
C LEU A 187 -4.45 -4.72 -15.49
N HIS A 188 -4.29 -6.03 -15.59
CA HIS A 188 -5.22 -6.99 -14.99
C HIS A 188 -4.65 -7.41 -13.63
N ALA A 189 -5.36 -7.07 -12.54
CA ALA A 189 -4.93 -7.43 -11.20
C ALA A 189 -5.83 -8.51 -10.59
N ALA A 190 -5.22 -9.60 -10.14
CA ALA A 190 -5.78 -10.43 -9.09
C ALA A 190 -5.20 -9.92 -7.77
N MET A 191 -5.98 -9.16 -7.00
CA MET A 191 -5.55 -8.64 -5.70
C MET A 191 -6.35 -9.24 -4.57
N PRO A 192 -5.69 -9.50 -3.42
CA PRO A 192 -6.38 -9.52 -2.15
C PRO A 192 -7.06 -8.17 -1.92
N ARG A 193 -8.25 -8.19 -1.32
CA ARG A 193 -8.97 -6.95 -1.02
C ARG A 193 -8.30 -6.22 0.13
N PRO A 194 -8.10 -4.89 0.03
CA PRO A 194 -7.72 -4.11 1.20
C PRO A 194 -8.87 -4.06 2.21
N MET A 195 -8.49 -3.92 3.47
CA MET A 195 -9.44 -3.60 4.53
C MET A 195 -10.17 -2.28 4.22
N ASN A 196 -11.48 -2.27 4.37
CA ASN A 196 -12.29 -1.06 4.45
C ASN A 196 -12.27 -0.50 5.87
#